data_bf12063fd3f4e46b93d64fa630a44b4a
#
_entry.id   bf12063fd3f4e46b93d64fa630a44b4a
#
_cell.length_a   1.000
_cell.length_b   1.000
_cell.length_c   1.000
_cell.angle_alpha   90.00
_cell.angle_beta   90.00
_cell.angle_gamma   90.00
#
_symmetry.space_group_name_H-M   'P 1'
#
loop_
_entity.id
_entity.type
_entity.pdbx_description
1 polymer ?
#
loop_
_entity_poly.entity_id
_entity_poly.type
_entity_poly.pdbx_seq_one_letter_code
_entity_poly.pdbx_strand_id
1 'polypeptide(L)'
;MALKELLVQLDETDEAVLRLQLAVDLALSHASRLTALFVDEWNIAQIDQRPSPELSDGSHTASRILRDDLERFHTERGLEFEWHYMREFAGPAVRQAALYADLCILCDQGSSNCADVDRAFCSDIAVNVGTPILFIPKSTRLSSVGRRIVIAWDSSRAATRALTDAIPLIEESDHTIILNVDTGTHAQSTAGLQRLTERLSRHGTHAEYLQIERVDGRSIGNLLQTRATSLGADLMVAGAYGHARVTEKLFGGVTRDLLEKMQIPLLVSH
;
A
#
# COMPACT_ATOMS: atom_id res chain seq x y z
N MET A 1 -5.89 -3.86 -16.27
CA MET A 1 -7.07 -3.28 -15.56
C MET A 1 -6.68 -1.85 -15.28
N ALA A 2 -7.49 -0.86 -15.60
CA ALA A 2 -7.13 0.54 -15.36
C ALA A 2 -7.51 0.92 -13.91
N LEU A 3 -6.69 1.72 -13.24
CA LEU A 3 -7.05 2.37 -11.98
C LEU A 3 -7.99 3.53 -12.30
N LYS A 4 -9.22 3.51 -11.80
CA LYS A 4 -10.23 4.56 -12.03
C LYS A 4 -10.69 5.22 -10.75
N GLU A 5 -10.69 4.49 -9.66
CA GLU A 5 -11.11 4.96 -8.35
C GLU A 5 -9.97 4.73 -7.35
N LEU A 6 -9.34 5.80 -6.88
CA LEU A 6 -8.32 5.75 -5.86
C LEU A 6 -8.88 6.23 -4.53
N LEU A 7 -8.51 5.55 -3.45
CA LEU A 7 -8.82 5.97 -2.09
C LEU A 7 -7.52 6.36 -1.38
N VAL A 8 -7.45 7.55 -0.80
CA VAL A 8 -6.38 7.93 0.12
C VAL A 8 -6.92 8.19 1.51
N GLN A 9 -6.37 7.50 2.51
CA GLN A 9 -6.65 7.81 3.91
C GLN A 9 -5.73 8.92 4.37
N LEU A 10 -6.32 9.92 5.00
CA LEU A 10 -5.67 11.11 5.55
C LEU A 10 -5.95 11.22 7.05
N ASP A 11 -5.05 11.86 7.76
CA ASP A 11 -5.10 12.11 9.20
C ASP A 11 -4.45 13.45 9.54
N GLU A 12 -4.28 13.74 10.80
CA GLU A 12 -3.68 15.00 11.28
C GLU A 12 -2.14 15.02 11.24
N THR A 13 -1.49 13.95 10.73
CA THR A 13 -0.03 13.87 10.71
C THR A 13 0.58 14.68 9.56
N ASP A 14 1.82 15.14 9.73
CA ASP A 14 2.55 15.86 8.68
C ASP A 14 2.76 14.99 7.44
N GLU A 15 2.86 13.69 7.61
CA GLU A 15 3.02 12.71 6.53
C GLU A 15 1.78 12.59 5.64
N ALA A 16 0.61 13.02 6.14
CA ALA A 16 -0.62 13.04 5.33
C ALA A 16 -0.48 13.94 4.10
N VAL A 17 0.27 15.05 4.20
CA VAL A 17 0.54 15.94 3.06
C VAL A 17 1.31 15.22 1.94
N LEU A 18 2.36 14.47 2.31
CA LEU A 18 3.16 13.71 1.35
C LEU A 18 2.33 12.58 0.73
N ARG A 19 1.53 11.90 1.54
CA ARG A 19 0.63 10.83 1.08
C ARG A 19 -0.43 11.37 0.13
N LEU A 20 -1.01 12.54 0.42
CA LEU A 20 -1.93 13.23 -0.47
C LEU A 20 -1.28 13.58 -1.80
N GLN A 21 -0.09 14.19 -1.79
CA GLN A 21 0.63 14.55 -3.01
C GLN A 21 0.86 13.34 -3.91
N LEU A 22 1.30 12.23 -3.33
CA LEU A 22 1.51 10.97 -4.03
C LEU A 22 0.20 10.43 -4.63
N ALA A 23 -0.89 10.47 -3.87
CA ALA A 23 -2.20 10.02 -4.34
C ALA A 23 -2.70 10.89 -5.50
N VAL A 24 -2.49 12.21 -5.44
CA VAL A 24 -2.81 13.15 -6.51
C VAL A 24 -2.00 12.84 -7.78
N ASP A 25 -0.69 12.61 -7.65
CA ASP A 25 0.16 12.31 -8.80
C ASP A 25 -0.24 10.98 -9.46
N LEU A 26 -0.57 9.95 -8.67
CA LEU A 26 -1.11 8.69 -9.20
C LEU A 26 -2.49 8.88 -9.85
N ALA A 27 -3.38 9.66 -9.24
CA ALA A 27 -4.71 9.90 -9.81
C ALA A 27 -4.62 10.61 -11.17
N LEU A 28 -3.74 11.58 -11.30
CA LEU A 28 -3.54 12.32 -12.55
C LEU A 28 -2.88 11.45 -13.62
N SER A 29 -1.87 10.61 -13.28
CA SER A 29 -1.20 9.76 -14.27
C SER A 29 -2.15 8.71 -14.84
N HIS A 30 -3.06 8.16 -14.01
CA HIS A 30 -4.02 7.15 -14.46
C HIS A 30 -5.38 7.71 -14.92
N ALA A 31 -5.58 9.02 -14.89
CA ALA A 31 -6.87 9.67 -15.11
C ALA A 31 -7.97 9.04 -14.24
N SER A 32 -7.69 8.97 -12.95
CA SER A 32 -8.53 8.39 -11.90
C SER A 32 -9.22 9.48 -11.10
N ARG A 33 -10.39 9.17 -10.53
CA ARG A 33 -10.98 9.96 -9.47
C ARG A 33 -10.32 9.61 -8.13
N LEU A 34 -10.08 10.61 -7.29
CA LEU A 34 -9.47 10.45 -5.97
C LEU A 34 -10.51 10.67 -4.87
N THR A 35 -10.80 9.64 -4.09
CA THR A 35 -11.55 9.77 -2.85
C THR A 35 -10.57 10.01 -1.70
N ALA A 36 -10.62 11.19 -1.11
CA ALA A 36 -9.82 11.55 0.05
C ALA A 36 -10.66 11.37 1.32
N LEU A 37 -10.29 10.37 2.13
CA LEU A 37 -10.94 10.03 3.39
C LEU A 37 -10.13 10.58 4.56
N PHE A 38 -10.53 11.70 5.13
CA PHE A 38 -9.94 12.19 6.37
C PHE A 38 -10.58 11.49 7.57
N VAL A 39 -9.77 10.80 8.36
CA VAL A 39 -10.22 10.11 9.56
C VAL A 39 -9.71 10.85 10.80
N ASP A 40 -10.65 11.45 11.52
CA ASP A 40 -10.44 12.02 12.85
C ASP A 40 -10.65 10.91 13.88
N GLU A 41 -9.55 10.25 14.26
CA GLU A 41 -9.64 9.08 15.13
C GLU A 41 -10.11 9.38 16.53
N TRP A 42 -10.99 8.54 17.04
CA TRP A 42 -11.40 8.59 18.44
C TRP A 42 -10.22 8.28 19.36
N ASN A 43 -9.89 9.21 20.23
CA ASN A 43 -9.03 8.89 21.35
C ASN A 43 -9.84 8.04 22.36
N ILE A 44 -9.32 6.86 22.73
CA ILE A 44 -9.96 5.95 23.70
C ILE A 44 -10.30 6.66 25.00
N ALA A 45 -9.50 7.66 25.42
CA ALA A 45 -9.78 8.50 26.59
C ALA A 45 -11.04 9.40 26.44
N GLN A 46 -11.59 9.55 25.23
CA GLN A 46 -12.75 10.40 24.92
C GLN A 46 -14.03 9.59 24.64
N ILE A 47 -14.01 8.26 24.76
CA ILE A 47 -15.15 7.38 24.48
C ILE A 47 -16.40 7.74 25.28
N ASP A 48 -16.24 8.25 26.52
CA ASP A 48 -17.35 8.69 27.37
C ASP A 48 -17.96 10.04 26.93
N GLN A 49 -17.29 10.78 26.05
CA GLN A 49 -17.76 12.07 25.55
C GLN A 49 -18.11 11.96 24.06
N ARG A 50 -19.03 11.06 23.69
CA ARG A 50 -19.52 10.97 22.31
C ARG A 50 -20.06 12.33 21.86
N PRO A 51 -19.33 13.10 21.03
CA PRO A 51 -19.89 14.30 20.44
C PRO A 51 -21.00 13.90 19.48
N SER A 52 -22.00 14.77 19.39
CA SER A 52 -23.05 14.63 18.37
C SER A 52 -22.44 14.50 16.97
N PRO A 53 -23.08 13.76 16.06
CA PRO A 53 -22.64 13.58 14.67
C PRO A 53 -22.51 14.88 13.85
N GLU A 54 -22.90 16.00 14.43
CA GLU A 54 -22.99 17.32 13.78
C GLU A 54 -21.72 18.18 13.85
N LEU A 55 -20.56 17.64 14.33
CA LEU A 55 -19.32 18.39 14.24
C LEU A 55 -18.87 18.42 12.78
N SER A 56 -19.21 19.54 12.15
CA SER A 56 -18.84 19.87 10.78
C SER A 56 -17.32 19.81 10.59
N ASP A 57 -16.92 19.35 9.41
CA ASP A 57 -15.58 19.35 8.79
C ASP A 57 -14.74 20.64 9.03
N GLY A 58 -15.36 21.73 9.44
CA GLY A 58 -14.72 23.03 9.65
C GLY A 58 -13.93 23.22 10.95
N SER A 59 -13.94 22.27 11.88
CA SER A 59 -13.29 22.44 13.18
C SER A 59 -11.84 21.94 13.23
N HIS A 60 -11.44 21.05 12.31
CA HIS A 60 -10.10 20.45 12.31
C HIS A 60 -9.17 21.16 11.34
N THR A 61 -8.10 21.79 11.84
CA THR A 61 -7.19 22.61 11.01
C THR A 61 -6.49 21.78 9.93
N ALA A 62 -6.01 20.56 10.24
CA ALA A 62 -5.35 19.70 9.28
C ALA A 62 -6.30 19.26 8.16
N SER A 63 -7.53 18.85 8.49
CA SER A 63 -8.58 18.49 7.53
C SER A 63 -8.82 19.62 6.53
N ARG A 64 -8.95 20.86 7.02
CA ARG A 64 -9.17 22.03 6.17
C ARG A 64 -8.00 22.30 5.24
N ILE A 65 -6.75 22.25 5.73
CA ILE A 65 -5.55 22.45 4.91
C ILE A 65 -5.47 21.44 3.78
N LEU A 66 -5.67 20.17 4.08
CA LEU A 66 -5.60 19.09 3.07
C LEU A 66 -6.72 19.20 2.03
N ARG A 67 -7.90 19.63 2.44
CA ARG A 67 -9.01 19.90 1.54
C ARG A 67 -8.74 21.09 0.62
N ASP A 68 -8.22 22.19 1.17
CA ASP A 68 -7.85 23.40 0.40
C ASP A 68 -6.76 23.03 -0.65
N ASP A 69 -5.81 22.14 -0.31
CA ASP A 69 -4.82 21.63 -1.25
C ASP A 69 -5.47 20.81 -2.39
N LEU A 70 -6.46 19.96 -2.09
CA LEU A 70 -7.20 19.22 -3.12
C LEU A 70 -7.98 20.14 -4.06
N GLU A 71 -8.65 21.17 -3.53
CA GLU A 71 -9.36 22.16 -4.33
C GLU A 71 -8.40 22.95 -5.24
N ARG A 72 -7.18 23.22 -4.76
CA ARG A 72 -6.12 23.80 -5.58
C ARG A 72 -5.70 22.86 -6.71
N PHE A 73 -5.44 21.57 -6.42
CA PHE A 73 -5.08 20.58 -7.44
C PHE A 73 -6.20 20.35 -8.45
N HIS A 74 -7.46 20.39 -8.02
CA HIS A 74 -8.60 20.37 -8.93
C HIS A 74 -8.55 21.53 -9.91
N THR A 75 -8.36 22.76 -9.39
CA THR A 75 -8.36 23.97 -10.20
C THR A 75 -7.15 24.05 -11.14
N GLU A 76 -5.96 23.73 -10.66
CA GLU A 76 -4.69 23.91 -11.39
C GLU A 76 -4.36 22.72 -12.33
N ARG A 77 -4.74 21.51 -11.96
CA ARG A 77 -4.32 20.28 -12.64
C ARG A 77 -5.48 19.43 -13.16
N GLY A 78 -6.74 19.82 -12.91
CA GLY A 78 -7.94 19.09 -13.35
C GLY A 78 -8.20 17.79 -12.59
N LEU A 79 -7.72 17.67 -11.34
CA LEU A 79 -7.97 16.51 -10.51
C LEU A 79 -9.47 16.35 -10.24
N GLU A 80 -10.05 15.20 -10.52
CA GLU A 80 -11.37 14.83 -10.02
C GLU A 80 -11.26 14.23 -8.63
N PHE A 81 -11.95 14.78 -7.63
CA PHE A 81 -11.88 14.25 -6.28
C PHE A 81 -13.22 14.30 -5.53
N GLU A 82 -13.33 13.44 -4.51
CA GLU A 82 -14.35 13.50 -3.47
C GLU A 82 -13.66 13.65 -2.11
N TRP A 83 -14.26 14.44 -1.22
CA TRP A 83 -13.79 14.62 0.15
C TRP A 83 -14.77 14.00 1.13
N HIS A 84 -14.26 13.09 1.98
CA HIS A 84 -15.02 12.51 3.09
C HIS A 84 -14.31 12.79 4.41
N TYR A 85 -15.07 13.31 5.36
CA TYR A 85 -14.62 13.48 6.75
C TYR A 85 -15.37 12.48 7.62
N MET A 86 -14.65 11.65 8.34
CA MET A 86 -15.23 10.66 9.26
C MET A 86 -14.58 10.78 10.64
N ARG A 87 -15.40 10.84 11.66
CA ARG A 87 -14.96 10.75 13.05
C ARG A 87 -15.25 9.35 13.58
N GLU A 88 -14.31 8.47 13.37
CA GLU A 88 -14.44 7.04 13.63
C GLU A 88 -13.05 6.40 13.82
N PHE A 89 -13.01 5.09 14.13
CA PHE A 89 -11.77 4.32 14.03
C PHE A 89 -11.39 4.12 12.57
N ALA A 90 -10.10 4.25 12.24
CA ALA A 90 -9.62 4.17 10.86
C ALA A 90 -9.95 2.82 10.18
N GLY A 91 -9.89 1.71 10.92
CA GLY A 91 -10.17 0.38 10.36
C GLY A 91 -11.57 0.25 9.73
N PRO A 92 -12.67 0.48 10.45
CA PRO A 92 -14.02 0.48 9.90
C PRO A 92 -14.21 1.47 8.75
N ALA A 93 -13.73 2.72 8.93
CA ALA A 93 -13.85 3.78 7.92
C ALA A 93 -13.19 3.39 6.59
N VAL A 94 -11.94 2.91 6.65
CA VAL A 94 -11.19 2.46 5.47
C VAL A 94 -11.84 1.24 4.83
N ARG A 95 -12.26 0.22 5.60
CA ARG A 95 -12.93 -0.97 5.04
C ARG A 95 -14.20 -0.61 4.28
N GLN A 96 -14.97 0.33 4.79
CA GLN A 96 -16.19 0.78 4.11
C GLN A 96 -15.89 1.52 2.81
N ALA A 97 -14.95 2.45 2.82
CA ALA A 97 -14.57 3.23 1.65
C ALA A 97 -13.87 2.39 0.57
N ALA A 98 -13.04 1.41 0.98
CA ALA A 98 -12.29 0.55 0.08
C ALA A 98 -13.15 -0.34 -0.83
N LEU A 99 -14.43 -0.57 -0.48
CA LEU A 99 -15.35 -1.34 -1.34
C LEU A 99 -15.56 -0.72 -2.72
N TYR A 100 -15.29 0.56 -2.86
CA TYR A 100 -15.54 1.34 -4.08
C TYR A 100 -14.25 1.82 -4.77
N ALA A 101 -13.09 1.35 -4.31
CA ALA A 101 -11.80 1.76 -4.84
C ALA A 101 -11.10 0.63 -5.60
N ASP A 102 -10.30 0.98 -6.61
CA ASP A 102 -9.40 0.07 -7.32
C ASP A 102 -8.05 -0.08 -6.60
N LEU A 103 -7.65 0.95 -5.83
CA LEU A 103 -6.43 0.98 -5.02
C LEU A 103 -6.64 1.86 -3.79
N CYS A 104 -6.26 1.35 -2.61
CA CYS A 104 -6.23 2.11 -1.36
C CYS A 104 -4.81 2.56 -1.05
N ILE A 105 -4.62 3.84 -0.73
CA ILE A 105 -3.33 4.44 -0.34
C ILE A 105 -3.41 4.78 1.15
N LEU A 106 -2.64 4.06 1.96
CA LEU A 106 -2.70 4.13 3.43
C LEU A 106 -1.32 4.41 4.02
N CYS A 107 -1.28 4.89 5.26
CA CYS A 107 -0.04 4.94 6.04
C CYS A 107 0.31 3.53 6.57
N ASP A 108 1.59 3.25 6.78
CA ASP A 108 2.08 2.02 7.41
C ASP A 108 1.74 1.92 8.91
N GLN A 109 1.36 3.05 9.50
CA GLN A 109 0.97 3.16 10.89
C GLN A 109 -0.29 4.02 10.98
N GLY A 110 -1.23 3.65 11.85
CA GLY A 110 -2.38 4.49 12.18
C GLY A 110 -1.95 5.77 12.89
N SER A 111 -2.88 6.65 13.15
CA SER A 111 -2.65 7.89 13.90
C SER A 111 -2.39 7.64 15.40
N SER A 112 -2.45 6.39 15.86
CA SER A 112 -2.19 6.04 17.26
C SER A 112 -0.70 6.11 17.59
N ASN A 113 -0.38 6.58 18.79
CA ASN A 113 0.98 6.56 19.32
C ASN A 113 1.40 5.16 19.86
N CYS A 114 0.69 4.11 19.45
CA CYS A 114 0.91 2.72 19.88
C CYS A 114 1.23 1.82 18.70
N ALA A 115 2.50 1.48 18.51
CA ALA A 115 2.99 0.66 17.41
C ALA A 115 2.30 -0.72 17.28
N ASP A 116 1.75 -1.27 18.35
CA ASP A 116 1.03 -2.56 18.31
C ASP A 116 -0.37 -2.41 17.71
N VAL A 117 -1.04 -1.28 17.97
CA VAL A 117 -2.36 -0.96 17.40
C VAL A 117 -2.20 -0.68 15.91
N ASP A 118 -1.17 0.05 15.52
CA ASP A 118 -0.88 0.39 14.12
C ASP A 118 -0.59 -0.86 13.29
N ARG A 119 0.19 -1.80 13.84
CA ARG A 119 0.48 -3.09 13.20
C ARG A 119 -0.77 -3.96 13.04
N ALA A 120 -1.63 -3.98 14.06
CA ALA A 120 -2.89 -4.70 14.00
C ALA A 120 -3.79 -4.12 12.91
N PHE A 121 -3.83 -2.80 12.77
CA PHE A 121 -4.56 -2.11 11.71
C PHE A 121 -4.08 -2.52 10.32
N CYS A 122 -2.77 -2.37 10.01
CA CYS A 122 -2.24 -2.71 8.69
C CYS A 122 -2.47 -4.19 8.33
N SER A 123 -2.30 -5.09 9.31
CA SER A 123 -2.52 -6.52 9.12
C SER A 123 -4.00 -6.85 8.90
N ASP A 124 -4.89 -6.24 9.67
CA ASP A 124 -6.34 -6.42 9.53
C ASP A 124 -6.84 -5.92 8.17
N ILE A 125 -6.43 -4.73 7.79
CA ILE A 125 -6.81 -4.15 6.49
C ILE A 125 -6.27 -5.03 5.34
N ALA A 126 -5.01 -5.46 5.39
CA ALA A 126 -4.40 -6.27 4.33
C ALA A 126 -5.10 -7.62 4.11
N VAL A 127 -5.76 -8.16 5.13
CA VAL A 127 -6.47 -9.45 5.06
C VAL A 127 -7.94 -9.27 4.71
N ASN A 128 -8.59 -8.23 5.26
CA ASN A 128 -10.05 -8.12 5.24
C ASN A 128 -10.57 -7.16 4.16
N VAL A 129 -9.69 -6.42 3.49
CA VAL A 129 -10.06 -5.55 2.35
C VAL A 129 -9.72 -6.29 1.06
N GLY A 130 -10.70 -6.46 0.18
CA GLY A 130 -10.53 -7.16 -1.11
C GLY A 130 -9.82 -6.32 -2.18
N THR A 131 -9.60 -5.03 -1.90
CA THR A 131 -8.94 -4.05 -2.77
C THR A 131 -7.44 -4.06 -2.49
N PRO A 132 -6.55 -3.94 -3.50
CA PRO A 132 -5.11 -3.80 -3.29
C PRO A 132 -4.79 -2.56 -2.46
N ILE A 133 -3.78 -2.67 -1.59
CA ILE A 133 -3.39 -1.61 -0.68
C ILE A 133 -1.94 -1.21 -0.94
N LEU A 134 -1.73 0.07 -1.14
CA LEU A 134 -0.42 0.71 -1.18
C LEU A 134 -0.14 1.36 0.18
N PHE A 135 0.69 0.71 0.98
CA PHE A 135 1.18 1.29 2.23
C PHE A 135 2.35 2.23 1.97
N ILE A 136 2.29 3.42 2.54
CA ILE A 136 3.34 4.45 2.46
C ILE A 136 4.05 4.54 3.81
N PRO A 137 5.38 4.30 3.86
CA PRO A 137 6.13 4.39 5.11
C PRO A 137 6.25 5.84 5.59
N LYS A 138 6.10 6.06 6.91
CA LYS A 138 6.22 7.39 7.54
C LYS A 138 7.60 8.04 7.33
N SER A 139 8.64 7.24 7.32
CA SER A 139 10.03 7.75 7.37
C SER A 139 10.63 8.10 6.01
N THR A 140 9.90 7.92 4.91
CA THR A 140 10.50 8.00 3.58
C THR A 140 10.13 9.31 2.88
N ARG A 141 11.16 10.08 2.50
CA ARG A 141 11.00 11.16 1.53
C ARG A 141 10.91 10.52 0.15
N LEU A 142 9.70 10.36 -0.36
CA LEU A 142 9.45 9.78 -1.67
C LEU A 142 9.57 10.87 -2.73
N SER A 143 10.46 10.66 -3.69
CA SER A 143 10.51 11.47 -4.92
C SER A 143 9.62 10.89 -6.02
N SER A 144 9.29 9.59 -5.93
CA SER A 144 8.45 8.85 -6.88
C SER A 144 7.92 7.56 -6.23
N VAL A 145 6.89 6.98 -6.83
CA VAL A 145 6.42 5.62 -6.53
C VAL A 145 6.11 4.91 -7.83
N GLY A 146 6.66 3.70 -7.98
CA GLY A 146 6.40 2.86 -9.14
C GLY A 146 7.31 3.12 -10.35
N ARG A 147 8.38 3.93 -10.22
CA ARG A 147 9.38 4.05 -11.27
C ARG A 147 10.26 2.82 -11.35
N ARG A 148 10.69 2.31 -10.20
CA ARG A 148 11.48 1.08 -10.09
C ARG A 148 10.79 0.11 -9.15
N ILE A 149 10.15 -0.90 -9.71
CA ILE A 149 9.31 -1.85 -8.99
C ILE A 149 10.06 -3.15 -8.71
N VAL A 150 10.02 -3.62 -7.47
CA VAL A 150 10.44 -4.98 -7.11
C VAL A 150 9.21 -5.82 -6.76
N ILE A 151 9.04 -6.94 -7.43
CA ILE A 151 7.95 -7.89 -7.19
C ILE A 151 8.50 -9.06 -6.37
N ALA A 152 8.07 -9.17 -5.11
CA ALA A 152 8.38 -10.33 -4.27
C ALA A 152 7.55 -11.53 -4.74
N TRP A 153 8.22 -12.55 -5.28
CA TRP A 153 7.56 -13.66 -5.94
C TRP A 153 7.86 -14.99 -5.28
N ASP A 154 6.82 -15.69 -4.84
CA ASP A 154 6.87 -17.03 -4.23
C ASP A 154 5.93 -18.04 -4.91
N SER A 155 5.31 -17.68 -6.04
CA SER A 155 4.29 -18.47 -6.76
C SER A 155 3.00 -18.74 -5.99
N SER A 156 2.77 -18.08 -4.89
CA SER A 156 1.52 -18.19 -4.17
C SER A 156 0.37 -17.54 -4.94
N ARG A 157 -0.86 -17.88 -4.55
CA ARG A 157 -2.07 -17.22 -5.04
C ARG A 157 -2.02 -15.72 -4.72
N ALA A 158 -1.58 -15.35 -3.52
CA ALA A 158 -1.49 -13.96 -3.10
C ALA A 158 -0.45 -13.17 -3.93
N ALA A 159 0.73 -13.74 -4.21
CA ALA A 159 1.72 -13.11 -5.09
C ALA A 159 1.18 -12.94 -6.53
N THR A 160 0.43 -13.93 -7.04
CA THR A 160 -0.22 -13.84 -8.35
C THR A 160 -1.27 -12.73 -8.37
N ARG A 161 -2.05 -12.59 -7.31
CA ARG A 161 -3.05 -11.53 -7.16
C ARG A 161 -2.37 -10.17 -7.11
N ALA A 162 -1.39 -9.99 -6.23
CA ALA A 162 -0.65 -8.73 -6.08
C ALA A 162 0.01 -8.29 -7.39
N LEU A 163 0.65 -9.22 -8.12
CA LEU A 163 1.18 -8.93 -9.45
C LEU A 163 0.09 -8.42 -10.40
N THR A 164 -1.08 -9.07 -10.42
CA THR A 164 -2.16 -8.71 -11.34
C THR A 164 -2.72 -7.33 -11.01
N ASP A 165 -2.90 -7.03 -9.73
CA ASP A 165 -3.39 -5.74 -9.26
C ASP A 165 -2.37 -4.61 -9.46
N ALA A 166 -1.07 -4.94 -9.48
CA ALA A 166 0.01 -3.97 -9.73
C ALA A 166 0.27 -3.69 -11.23
N ILE A 167 -0.34 -4.42 -12.15
CA ILE A 167 -0.09 -4.24 -13.59
C ILE A 167 -0.21 -2.79 -14.05
N PRO A 168 -1.22 -1.99 -13.66
CA PRO A 168 -1.31 -0.59 -14.08
C PRO A 168 -0.06 0.24 -13.70
N LEU A 169 0.49 0.00 -12.51
CA LEU A 169 1.71 0.67 -12.05
C LEU A 169 2.96 0.13 -12.77
N ILE A 170 2.97 -1.17 -13.03
CA ILE A 170 4.07 -1.85 -13.74
C ILE A 170 4.16 -1.36 -15.19
N GLU A 171 3.04 -1.14 -15.86
CA GLU A 171 3.00 -0.61 -17.25
C GLU A 171 3.59 0.80 -17.38
N GLU A 172 3.57 1.59 -16.31
CA GLU A 172 4.16 2.94 -16.25
C GLU A 172 5.58 2.97 -15.67
N SER A 173 6.10 1.82 -15.20
CA SER A 173 7.41 1.74 -14.59
C SER A 173 8.56 1.83 -15.60
N ASP A 174 9.67 2.44 -15.18
CA ASP A 174 10.92 2.46 -15.96
C ASP A 174 11.64 1.13 -15.87
N HIS A 175 11.49 0.38 -14.76
CA HIS A 175 12.19 -0.87 -14.51
C HIS A 175 11.43 -1.76 -13.53
N THR A 176 11.25 -3.03 -13.89
CA THR A 176 10.59 -4.02 -13.02
C THR A 176 11.51 -5.22 -12.78
N ILE A 177 11.66 -5.62 -11.52
CA ILE A 177 12.50 -6.75 -11.11
C ILE A 177 11.65 -7.76 -10.33
N ILE A 178 11.61 -8.99 -10.79
CA ILE A 178 11.01 -10.10 -10.06
C ILE A 178 12.07 -10.67 -9.11
N LEU A 179 11.82 -10.57 -7.82
CA LEU A 179 12.72 -11.04 -6.77
C LEU A 179 12.16 -12.31 -6.13
N ASN A 180 12.90 -13.41 -6.29
CA ASN A 180 12.57 -14.71 -5.70
C ASN A 180 13.63 -15.10 -4.67
N VAL A 181 13.21 -15.53 -3.48
CA VAL A 181 14.10 -16.08 -2.46
C VAL A 181 14.05 -17.61 -2.55
N ASP A 182 15.20 -18.22 -2.83
CA ASP A 182 15.30 -19.68 -2.83
C ASP A 182 15.26 -20.21 -1.39
N THR A 183 14.20 -20.94 -1.09
CA THR A 183 14.00 -21.57 0.23
C THR A 183 14.36 -23.05 0.22
N GLY A 184 14.84 -23.58 -0.91
CA GLY A 184 15.19 -24.99 -1.09
C GLY A 184 13.99 -25.95 -1.21
N THR A 185 12.83 -25.59 -0.64
CA THR A 185 11.62 -26.43 -0.64
C THR A 185 10.66 -26.12 -1.79
N HIS A 186 10.71 -24.91 -2.31
CA HIS A 186 9.88 -24.42 -3.42
C HIS A 186 10.72 -23.54 -4.36
N ALA A 187 11.94 -24.02 -4.68
CA ALA A 187 12.77 -23.34 -5.68
C ALA A 187 11.98 -23.17 -6.97
N GLN A 188 11.69 -21.91 -7.31
CA GLN A 188 11.10 -21.61 -8.61
C GLN A 188 12.05 -22.07 -9.68
N SER A 189 11.55 -22.87 -10.63
CA SER A 189 12.36 -23.21 -11.79
C SER A 189 12.63 -21.93 -12.58
N THR A 190 13.85 -21.78 -13.08
CA THR A 190 14.22 -20.72 -14.01
C THR A 190 13.18 -20.55 -15.13
N ALA A 191 12.63 -21.66 -15.63
CA ALA A 191 11.56 -21.66 -16.64
C ALA A 191 10.27 -20.99 -16.13
N GLY A 192 9.92 -21.12 -14.85
CA GLY A 192 8.76 -20.44 -14.25
C GLY A 192 8.95 -18.93 -14.20
N LEU A 193 10.12 -18.48 -13.79
CA LEU A 193 10.47 -17.04 -13.75
C LEU A 193 10.53 -16.45 -15.17
N GLN A 194 11.07 -17.17 -16.15
CA GLN A 194 11.07 -16.76 -17.56
C GLN A 194 9.64 -16.57 -18.11
N ARG A 195 8.73 -17.50 -17.82
CA ARG A 195 7.32 -17.34 -18.22
C ARG A 195 6.66 -16.12 -17.59
N LEU A 196 7.08 -15.75 -16.38
CA LEU A 196 6.57 -14.57 -15.70
C LEU A 196 7.09 -13.29 -16.37
N THR A 197 8.37 -13.21 -16.73
CA THR A 197 8.91 -12.08 -17.51
C THR A 197 8.26 -11.97 -18.88
N GLU A 198 8.03 -13.10 -19.57
CA GLU A 198 7.27 -13.14 -20.83
C GLU A 198 5.83 -12.64 -20.67
N ARG A 199 5.16 -12.97 -19.55
CA ARG A 199 3.83 -12.45 -19.25
C ARG A 199 3.87 -10.92 -19.12
N LEU A 200 4.83 -10.37 -18.38
CA LEU A 200 4.98 -8.92 -18.18
C LEU A 200 5.34 -8.21 -19.49
N SER A 201 6.15 -8.82 -20.36
CA SER A 201 6.48 -8.24 -21.66
C SER A 201 5.24 -8.06 -22.56
N ARG A 202 4.22 -8.94 -22.44
CA ARG A 202 2.94 -8.77 -23.16
C ARG A 202 2.12 -7.57 -22.64
N HIS A 203 2.41 -7.10 -21.43
CA HIS A 203 1.89 -5.85 -20.86
C HIS A 203 2.76 -4.64 -21.20
N GLY A 204 3.71 -4.77 -22.13
CA GLY A 204 4.58 -3.69 -22.55
C GLY A 204 5.74 -3.37 -21.61
N THR A 205 5.92 -4.16 -20.54
CA THR A 205 6.92 -3.91 -19.51
C THR A 205 8.14 -4.80 -19.69
N HIS A 206 9.32 -4.20 -19.60
CA HIS A 206 10.57 -4.95 -19.53
C HIS A 206 10.87 -5.37 -18.10
N ALA A 207 10.80 -6.67 -17.81
CA ALA A 207 11.07 -7.20 -16.49
C ALA A 207 12.26 -8.14 -16.49
N GLU A 208 13.08 -8.04 -15.45
CA GLU A 208 14.16 -8.97 -15.15
C GLU A 208 13.79 -9.83 -13.95
N TYR A 209 14.43 -10.97 -13.77
CA TYR A 209 14.28 -11.74 -12.55
C TYR A 209 15.62 -11.92 -11.84
N LEU A 210 15.57 -11.90 -10.53
CA LEU A 210 16.70 -12.12 -9.64
C LEU A 210 16.32 -13.15 -8.58
N GLN A 211 17.08 -14.24 -8.53
CA GLN A 211 16.96 -15.25 -7.49
C GLN A 211 18.06 -15.01 -6.46
N ILE A 212 17.68 -14.95 -5.19
CA ILE A 212 18.61 -14.79 -4.07
C ILE A 212 18.52 -15.98 -3.14
N GLU A 213 19.66 -16.41 -2.62
CA GLU A 213 19.73 -17.48 -1.64
C GLU A 213 19.22 -17.01 -0.28
N ARG A 214 18.58 -17.92 0.44
CA ARG A 214 18.22 -17.70 1.83
C ARG A 214 19.47 -17.59 2.67
N VAL A 215 19.54 -16.56 3.52
CA VAL A 215 20.61 -16.36 4.48
C VAL A 215 20.16 -16.83 5.87
N ASP A 216 20.89 -17.73 6.48
CA ASP A 216 20.60 -18.22 7.83
C ASP A 216 20.58 -17.07 8.85
N GLY A 217 19.61 -17.11 9.75
CA GLY A 217 19.39 -16.08 10.76
C GLY A 217 18.72 -14.79 10.28
N ARG A 218 18.43 -14.65 8.97
CA ARG A 218 17.65 -13.52 8.43
C ARG A 218 16.26 -13.96 8.02
N SER A 219 15.26 -13.15 8.32
CA SER A 219 13.91 -13.39 7.81
C SER A 219 13.82 -13.06 6.31
N ILE A 220 12.93 -13.75 5.60
CA ILE A 220 12.71 -13.54 4.16
C ILE A 220 12.26 -12.09 3.90
N GLY A 221 11.38 -11.52 4.75
CA GLY A 221 10.96 -10.13 4.63
C GLY A 221 12.13 -9.15 4.73
N ASN A 222 13.07 -9.37 5.65
CA ASN A 222 14.28 -8.54 5.77
C ASN A 222 15.21 -8.66 4.55
N LEU A 223 15.37 -9.86 4.00
CA LEU A 223 16.15 -10.07 2.78
C LEU A 223 15.54 -9.33 1.58
N LEU A 224 14.22 -9.43 1.42
CA LEU A 224 13.47 -8.74 0.36
C LEU A 224 13.61 -7.22 0.47
N GLN A 225 13.39 -6.65 1.67
CA GLN A 225 13.52 -5.21 1.92
C GLN A 225 14.94 -4.72 1.63
N THR A 226 15.95 -5.39 2.19
CA THR A 226 17.36 -5.03 1.99
C THR A 226 17.72 -5.06 0.50
N ARG A 227 17.25 -6.10 -0.21
CA ARG A 227 17.57 -6.23 -1.63
C ARG A 227 16.84 -5.20 -2.48
N ALA A 228 15.55 -4.97 -2.24
CA ALA A 228 14.79 -3.93 -2.95
C ALA A 228 15.42 -2.54 -2.77
N THR A 229 15.78 -2.19 -1.54
CA THR A 229 16.48 -0.92 -1.26
C THR A 229 17.83 -0.84 -1.99
N SER A 230 18.62 -1.93 -1.99
CA SER A 230 19.91 -1.96 -2.71
C SER A 230 19.78 -1.84 -4.23
N LEU A 231 18.63 -2.23 -4.78
CA LEU A 231 18.30 -2.10 -6.20
C LEU A 231 17.72 -0.70 -6.53
N GLY A 232 17.58 0.16 -5.53
CA GLY A 232 16.99 1.49 -5.69
C GLY A 232 15.49 1.44 -6.01
N ALA A 233 14.79 0.40 -5.55
CA ALA A 233 13.35 0.31 -5.75
C ALA A 233 12.60 1.39 -4.97
N ASP A 234 11.57 1.96 -5.57
CA ASP A 234 10.65 2.92 -4.98
C ASP A 234 9.25 2.36 -4.76
N LEU A 235 9.05 1.09 -5.14
CA LEU A 235 7.84 0.31 -4.84
C LEU A 235 8.20 -1.18 -4.73
N MET A 236 7.69 -1.83 -3.68
CA MET A 236 7.64 -3.28 -3.58
C MET A 236 6.22 -3.78 -3.77
N VAL A 237 6.04 -4.86 -4.52
CA VAL A 237 4.76 -5.56 -4.69
C VAL A 237 4.89 -6.93 -4.06
N ALA A 238 3.98 -7.29 -3.16
CA ALA A 238 4.01 -8.57 -2.45
C ALA A 238 2.61 -9.12 -2.21
N GLY A 239 2.47 -10.45 -2.24
CA GLY A 239 1.26 -11.10 -1.76
C GLY A 239 1.13 -11.03 -0.24
N ALA A 240 -0.07 -10.77 0.27
CA ALA A 240 -0.36 -10.81 1.69
C ALA A 240 -0.80 -12.22 2.12
N TYR A 241 -0.15 -12.78 3.14
CA TYR A 241 -0.59 -13.99 3.87
C TYR A 241 -0.80 -15.27 3.04
N GLY A 242 -0.06 -15.46 1.95
CA GLY A 242 -0.23 -16.57 0.99
C GLY A 242 -0.01 -17.99 1.54
N HIS A 243 0.70 -18.16 2.64
CA HIS A 243 1.07 -19.48 3.20
C HIS A 243 0.44 -19.82 4.57
N ALA A 244 -0.37 -18.97 5.15
CA ALA A 244 -1.03 -19.26 6.43
C ALA A 244 -2.36 -19.97 6.22
N ARG A 245 -2.43 -21.28 6.48
CA ARG A 245 -3.71 -21.92 6.85
C ARG A 245 -4.24 -21.22 8.10
N VAL A 246 -5.50 -20.81 8.03
CA VAL A 246 -6.28 -20.19 9.09
C VAL A 246 -6.29 -21.10 10.33
N THR A 247 -5.27 -21.02 11.16
CA THR A 247 -5.26 -21.53 12.55
C THR A 247 -4.73 -20.40 13.43
N GLU A 248 -5.59 -19.84 14.12
CA GLU A 248 -5.70 -18.88 15.23
C GLU A 248 -4.46 -18.10 15.76
N LYS A 249 -3.24 -18.21 15.24
CA LYS A 249 -2.06 -17.51 15.84
C LYS A 249 -0.89 -17.16 14.90
N LEU A 250 -0.96 -17.34 13.59
CA LEU A 250 0.22 -17.13 12.74
C LEU A 250 -0.07 -16.19 11.59
N PHE A 251 0.06 -14.90 11.85
CA PHE A 251 0.32 -13.92 10.80
C PHE A 251 1.56 -14.38 10.01
N GLY A 252 1.46 -14.51 8.68
CA GLY A 252 2.57 -14.98 7.85
C GLY A 252 3.82 -14.12 8.09
N GLY A 253 4.91 -14.74 8.54
CA GLY A 253 6.10 -14.04 9.02
C GLY A 253 6.68 -13.07 7.99
N VAL A 254 6.58 -13.38 6.68
CA VAL A 254 7.10 -12.51 5.61
C VAL A 254 6.31 -11.22 5.48
N THR A 255 4.98 -11.29 5.38
CA THR A 255 4.13 -10.08 5.25
C THR A 255 4.23 -9.20 6.48
N ARG A 256 4.26 -9.82 7.66
CA ARG A 256 4.48 -9.10 8.91
C ARG A 256 5.82 -8.37 8.92
N ASP A 257 6.91 -9.06 8.57
CA ASP A 257 8.24 -8.46 8.51
C ASP A 257 8.31 -7.31 7.49
N LEU A 258 7.62 -7.44 6.35
CA LEU A 258 7.54 -6.40 5.34
C LEU A 258 6.84 -5.16 5.86
N LEU A 259 5.71 -5.31 6.55
CA LEU A 259 4.97 -4.20 7.14
C LEU A 259 5.71 -3.55 8.33
N GLU A 260 6.33 -4.37 9.21
CA GLU A 260 7.03 -3.86 10.39
C GLU A 260 8.33 -3.09 10.07
N LYS A 261 8.98 -3.44 8.97
CA LYS A 261 10.32 -2.89 8.60
C LYS A 261 10.29 -2.16 7.29
N MET A 262 9.12 -1.69 6.87
CA MET A 262 8.93 -1.02 5.60
C MET A 262 9.83 0.20 5.45
N GLN A 263 10.64 0.21 4.38
CA GLN A 263 11.54 1.30 4.04
C GLN A 263 11.14 1.99 2.73
N ILE A 264 10.41 1.29 1.90
CA ILE A 264 9.86 1.77 0.63
C ILE A 264 8.38 1.44 0.57
N PRO A 265 7.58 2.15 -0.23
CA PRO A 265 6.18 1.84 -0.46
C PRO A 265 5.95 0.35 -0.76
N LEU A 266 4.88 -0.21 -0.19
CA LEU A 266 4.55 -1.62 -0.31
C LEU A 266 3.11 -1.80 -0.79
N LEU A 267 2.94 -2.35 -1.99
CA LEU A 267 1.64 -2.78 -2.50
C LEU A 267 1.41 -4.24 -2.09
N VAL A 268 0.29 -4.48 -1.45
CA VAL A 268 -0.14 -5.83 -1.06
C VAL A 268 -1.53 -6.15 -1.57
N SER A 269 -1.74 -7.44 -1.88
CA SER A 269 -3.06 -8.01 -2.18
C SER A 269 -3.18 -9.40 -1.58
N HIS A 270 -4.42 -9.81 -1.25
CA HIS A 270 -4.72 -11.10 -0.62
C HIS A 270 -5.64 -11.96 -1.48
#